data_0a94f027b259ea63627590ed3efdd6e3
#
_entry.id   0a94f027b259ea63627590ed3efdd6e3
#
_cell.length_a   1.000
_cell.length_b   1.000
_cell.length_c   1.000
_cell.angle_alpha   90.00
_cell.angle_beta   90.00
_cell.angle_gamma   90.00
#
_symmetry.space_group_name_H-M   'P 1'
#
loop_
_entity.id
_entity.type
_entity.pdbx_description
1 polymer ?
#
loop_
_entity_poly.entity_id
_entity_poly.type
_entity_poly.pdbx_seq_one_letter_code
_entity_poly.pdbx_strand_id
1 'polypeptide(L)'
;MVSEKELSKQERIHEKGFDLYNRKPDTDFGKIKVGVKTIDDAVIHLGDLKKTQNRNLGNKRYIYKCIEEMNIKELREISNYFYRTSGIYQSVCNYVANMYRYDWYVIPEVYEENVKEEKIIGEFNKVLNYLDNSYIKKVCGDIALKVVKDGAYYGYMVEGSKGLLLQELPIDYCRSCYSVGNLPAIEFNMRYFDEKFSDINYRLRVLKLFPPEFQKGYLLYKQQKLQPDYVGDGYGSWYLLEPANTVKFSLSNIDGGLDIPRFINAIPNIIDLDAAQDLDRRKQMQKLLKVIVQKLPLDKNGELIFDVDEAADIHNNAVQMLRRAVGVDVLTTFTDVESINLSDSSTATTTDDLEKVERSTYNAFGISKNLFNTDGNMALEKSILNDEGAIRTLLLQFNIFFDRLTQKHSKNPKKYNFRFYMLETTQYNYKEISKMYKEQVQIGYSKMLPQIALGHSQSAIINTAFFENEVLHLSEIMIPPLMSSTMSSEDILGRKEQNNISKTQNTSETKSGRPKKEEGQLSEKTIQNKESMN
;
A
#
# COMPACT_ATOMS: atom_id res chain seq x y z
N MET A 1 -48.15 5.19 -11.48
CA MET A 1 -48.66 3.95 -10.80
C MET A 1 -48.25 2.76 -11.66
N VAL A 2 -47.28 2.00 -11.24
CA VAL A 2 -46.89 0.73 -11.88
C VAL A 2 -48.00 -0.25 -11.58
N SER A 3 -48.56 -0.90 -12.58
CA SER A 3 -49.71 -1.79 -12.36
C SER A 3 -49.33 -2.98 -11.50
N GLU A 4 -50.26 -3.48 -10.64
CA GLU A 4 -50.04 -4.67 -9.82
C GLU A 4 -49.56 -5.88 -10.64
N LYS A 5 -49.89 -5.96 -11.93
CA LYS A 5 -49.41 -6.98 -12.86
C LYS A 5 -47.94 -6.87 -13.19
N GLU A 6 -47.39 -5.67 -13.24
CA GLU A 6 -45.95 -5.44 -13.49
C GLU A 6 -45.12 -5.70 -12.22
N LEU A 7 -45.64 -5.34 -11.04
CA LEU A 7 -45.05 -5.69 -9.76
C LEU A 7 -44.99 -7.21 -9.58
N SER A 8 -46.09 -7.93 -9.84
CA SER A 8 -46.13 -9.40 -9.73
C SER A 8 -45.20 -10.10 -10.73
N LYS A 9 -44.98 -9.50 -11.90
CA LYS A 9 -44.05 -10.01 -12.90
C LYS A 9 -42.60 -9.77 -12.48
N GLN A 10 -42.30 -8.63 -11.86
CA GLN A 10 -40.99 -8.33 -11.28
C GLN A 10 -40.70 -9.24 -10.09
N GLU A 11 -41.65 -9.47 -9.20
CA GLU A 11 -41.51 -10.39 -8.07
C GLU A 11 -41.23 -11.82 -8.53
N ARG A 12 -41.92 -12.33 -9.52
CA ARG A 12 -41.66 -13.65 -10.12
C ARG A 12 -40.29 -13.77 -10.77
N ILE A 13 -39.80 -12.70 -11.37
CA ILE A 13 -38.45 -12.67 -11.94
C ILE A 13 -37.39 -12.67 -10.80
N HIS A 14 -37.67 -11.98 -9.71
CA HIS A 14 -36.83 -11.99 -8.52
C HIS A 14 -36.82 -13.34 -7.81
N GLU A 15 -37.98 -13.97 -7.64
CA GLU A 15 -38.10 -15.34 -7.07
C GLU A 15 -37.35 -16.36 -7.94
N LYS A 16 -37.51 -16.34 -9.27
CA LYS A 16 -36.78 -17.23 -10.18
C LYS A 16 -35.26 -16.96 -10.16
N GLY A 17 -34.84 -15.71 -9.98
CA GLY A 17 -33.42 -15.35 -9.80
C GLY A 17 -32.87 -15.96 -8.51
N PHE A 18 -33.67 -15.95 -7.44
CA PHE A 18 -33.32 -16.48 -6.14
C PHE A 18 -33.28 -18.01 -6.11
N ASP A 19 -34.25 -18.67 -6.75
CA ASP A 19 -34.28 -20.14 -6.87
C ASP A 19 -33.11 -20.71 -7.70
N LEU A 20 -32.69 -20.00 -8.72
CA LEU A 20 -31.47 -20.35 -9.49
C LEU A 20 -30.20 -20.27 -8.66
N TYR A 21 -30.24 -19.49 -7.60
CA TYR A 21 -29.09 -19.29 -6.72
C TYR A 21 -29.00 -20.31 -5.57
N ASN A 22 -30.12 -20.81 -5.09
CA ASN A 22 -30.17 -21.88 -4.08
C ASN A 22 -29.57 -23.20 -4.60
N ARG A 23 -29.34 -23.34 -5.90
CA ARG A 23 -28.39 -24.35 -6.40
C ARG A 23 -27.01 -23.95 -5.87
N LYS A 24 -26.40 -24.81 -5.01
CA LYS A 24 -25.04 -24.66 -4.52
C LYS A 24 -24.20 -24.11 -5.65
N PRO A 25 -23.60 -22.93 -5.50
CA PRO A 25 -22.74 -22.42 -6.54
C PRO A 25 -21.69 -23.49 -6.79
N ASP A 26 -21.52 -23.88 -8.04
CA ASP A 26 -20.33 -24.58 -8.46
C ASP A 26 -19.18 -23.65 -8.06
N THR A 27 -18.59 -23.97 -6.91
CA THR A 27 -17.60 -23.14 -6.23
C THR A 27 -16.28 -23.22 -6.98
N ASP A 28 -16.31 -22.83 -8.25
CA ASP A 28 -15.13 -22.48 -8.96
C ASP A 28 -14.74 -21.06 -8.51
N PHE A 29 -14.02 -21.02 -7.39
CA PHE A 29 -13.55 -19.82 -6.71
C PHE A 29 -12.84 -18.85 -7.67
N GLY A 30 -12.28 -19.35 -8.76
CA GLY A 30 -11.67 -18.55 -9.82
C GLY A 30 -12.69 -17.79 -10.68
N LYS A 31 -13.87 -18.32 -10.93
CA LYS A 31 -14.89 -17.68 -11.77
C LYS A 31 -15.60 -16.53 -11.06
N ILE A 32 -15.82 -16.67 -9.74
CA ILE A 32 -16.39 -15.58 -8.91
C ILE A 32 -15.42 -14.41 -8.83
N LYS A 33 -14.12 -14.69 -8.71
CA LYS A 33 -13.05 -13.69 -8.59
C LYS A 33 -12.98 -12.74 -9.78
N VAL A 34 -13.07 -13.30 -10.99
CA VAL A 34 -12.87 -12.54 -12.24
C VAL A 34 -14.11 -11.71 -12.58
N GLY A 35 -15.30 -12.19 -12.25
CA GLY A 35 -16.55 -11.56 -12.64
C GLY A 35 -16.82 -10.21 -11.98
N VAL A 36 -16.67 -10.11 -10.65
CA VAL A 36 -17.06 -8.89 -9.90
C VAL A 36 -16.05 -7.76 -10.10
N LYS A 37 -14.75 -8.06 -10.04
CA LYS A 37 -13.71 -7.03 -10.18
C LYS A 37 -13.68 -6.45 -11.60
N THR A 38 -13.93 -7.27 -12.61
CA THR A 38 -13.94 -6.83 -14.02
C THR A 38 -15.18 -6.02 -14.37
N ILE A 39 -16.33 -6.33 -13.77
CA ILE A 39 -17.59 -5.63 -14.06
C ILE A 39 -17.60 -4.25 -13.41
N ASP A 40 -17.18 -4.10 -12.16
CA ASP A 40 -17.08 -2.82 -11.48
C ASP A 40 -16.04 -1.91 -12.16
N ASP A 41 -14.88 -2.43 -12.51
CA ASP A 41 -13.86 -1.66 -13.24
C ASP A 41 -14.36 -1.24 -14.64
N ALA A 42 -15.05 -2.10 -15.37
CA ALA A 42 -15.57 -1.77 -16.69
C ALA A 42 -16.72 -0.75 -16.63
N VAL A 43 -17.64 -0.87 -15.67
CA VAL A 43 -18.76 0.07 -15.49
C VAL A 43 -18.26 1.44 -15.02
N ILE A 44 -17.31 1.46 -14.08
CA ILE A 44 -16.68 2.69 -13.61
C ILE A 44 -15.92 3.37 -14.75
N HIS A 45 -15.09 2.65 -15.49
CA HIS A 45 -14.28 3.26 -16.55
C HIS A 45 -15.10 3.79 -17.75
N LEU A 46 -16.16 3.11 -18.17
CA LEU A 46 -16.96 3.54 -19.32
C LEU A 46 -17.99 4.63 -18.96
N GLY A 47 -18.53 4.60 -17.72
CA GLY A 47 -19.51 5.58 -17.25
C GLY A 47 -18.87 6.89 -16.79
N ASP A 48 -17.76 6.82 -16.07
CA ASP A 48 -17.14 7.97 -15.42
C ASP A 48 -16.22 8.79 -16.35
N LEU A 49 -15.63 8.18 -17.38
CA LEU A 49 -14.87 8.94 -18.39
C LEU A 49 -15.71 10.02 -19.09
N LYS A 50 -17.00 9.80 -19.28
CA LYS A 50 -17.92 10.81 -19.85
C LYS A 50 -18.36 11.87 -18.83
N LYS A 51 -18.41 11.52 -17.53
CA LYS A 51 -18.80 12.44 -16.45
C LYS A 51 -17.64 13.30 -15.94
N THR A 52 -16.42 12.76 -15.94
CA THR A 52 -15.21 13.47 -15.46
C THR A 52 -14.84 14.65 -16.38
N GLN A 53 -15.17 14.62 -17.66
CA GLN A 53 -14.86 15.71 -18.59
C GLN A 53 -15.58 17.04 -18.25
N ASN A 54 -16.68 17.01 -17.47
CA ASN A 54 -17.46 18.20 -17.12
C ASN A 54 -17.30 18.65 -15.66
N ARG A 55 -16.48 17.99 -14.85
CA ARG A 55 -16.26 18.36 -13.44
C ARG A 55 -14.95 19.09 -13.27
N ASN A 56 -14.99 20.25 -12.62
CA ASN A 56 -13.81 21.05 -12.25
C ASN A 56 -13.04 20.43 -11.07
N LEU A 57 -12.74 19.13 -11.11
CA LEU A 57 -12.04 18.42 -10.03
C LEU A 57 -10.66 18.99 -9.72
N GLY A 58 -10.02 19.65 -10.68
CA GLY A 58 -8.76 20.38 -10.51
C GLY A 58 -8.92 21.83 -10.00
N ASN A 59 -10.12 22.28 -9.68
CA ASN A 59 -10.34 23.64 -9.19
C ASN A 59 -10.15 23.71 -7.66
N LYS A 60 -9.16 24.47 -7.21
CA LYS A 60 -8.82 24.65 -5.80
C LYS A 60 -10.00 25.12 -4.95
N ARG A 61 -10.82 26.06 -5.44
CA ARG A 61 -12.02 26.56 -4.73
C ARG A 61 -13.07 25.47 -4.55
N TYR A 62 -13.25 24.63 -5.57
CA TYR A 62 -14.18 23.51 -5.51
C TYR A 62 -13.72 22.46 -4.47
N ILE A 63 -12.42 22.17 -4.43
CA ILE A 63 -11.85 21.23 -3.46
C ILE A 63 -12.06 21.73 -2.02
N TYR A 64 -11.76 23.00 -1.74
CA TYR A 64 -12.02 23.56 -0.40
C TYR A 64 -13.49 23.51 -0.02
N LYS A 65 -14.39 23.82 -0.96
CA LYS A 65 -15.84 23.71 -0.71
C LYS A 65 -16.24 22.27 -0.36
N CYS A 66 -15.73 21.26 -1.07
CA CYS A 66 -16.01 19.86 -0.76
C CYS A 66 -15.45 19.45 0.61
N ILE A 67 -14.30 20.00 1.02
CA ILE A 67 -13.71 19.75 2.33
C ILE A 67 -14.58 20.40 3.43
N GLU A 68 -15.00 21.64 3.28
CA GLU A 68 -15.86 22.36 4.22
C GLU A 68 -17.24 21.70 4.38
N GLU A 69 -17.84 21.26 3.27
CA GLU A 69 -19.13 20.58 3.26
C GLU A 69 -19.02 19.09 3.69
N MET A 70 -17.82 18.57 3.92
CA MET A 70 -17.56 17.17 4.25
C MET A 70 -18.21 16.20 3.25
N ASN A 71 -18.20 16.55 1.95
CA ASN A 71 -18.74 15.71 0.91
C ASN A 71 -17.76 14.57 0.57
N ILE A 72 -17.81 13.50 1.37
CA ILE A 72 -16.85 12.39 1.33
C ILE A 72 -16.78 11.74 -0.04
N LYS A 73 -17.91 11.60 -0.73
CA LYS A 73 -17.97 10.99 -2.06
C LYS A 73 -17.16 11.81 -3.08
N GLU A 74 -17.37 13.11 -3.11
CA GLU A 74 -16.62 14.00 -4.01
C GLU A 74 -15.13 14.05 -3.63
N LEU A 75 -14.80 14.02 -2.32
CA LEU A 75 -13.42 13.97 -1.86
C LEU A 75 -12.68 12.70 -2.34
N ARG A 76 -13.35 11.55 -2.37
CA ARG A 76 -12.80 10.31 -2.95
C ARG A 76 -12.62 10.42 -4.47
N GLU A 77 -13.58 11.01 -5.17
CA GLU A 77 -13.46 11.25 -6.61
C GLU A 77 -12.29 12.19 -6.93
N ILE A 78 -12.08 13.25 -6.14
CA ILE A 78 -10.93 14.16 -6.24
C ILE A 78 -9.62 13.40 -5.99
N SER A 79 -9.54 12.62 -4.92
CA SER A 79 -8.36 11.80 -4.60
C SER A 79 -8.03 10.84 -5.75
N ASN A 80 -9.01 10.14 -6.29
CA ASN A 80 -8.84 9.23 -7.42
C ASN A 80 -8.43 9.95 -8.71
N TYR A 81 -8.92 11.17 -8.94
CA TYR A 81 -8.51 12.02 -10.05
C TYR A 81 -7.02 12.39 -9.93
N PHE A 82 -6.59 12.93 -8.78
CA PHE A 82 -5.20 13.30 -8.56
C PHE A 82 -4.25 12.10 -8.54
N TYR A 83 -4.68 10.94 -8.08
CA TYR A 83 -3.90 9.71 -8.17
C TYR A 83 -3.56 9.32 -9.61
N ARG A 84 -4.43 9.64 -10.58
CA ARG A 84 -4.21 9.37 -12.00
C ARG A 84 -3.45 10.48 -12.72
N THR A 85 -3.58 11.73 -12.29
CA THR A 85 -3.08 12.90 -13.01
C THR A 85 -1.80 13.49 -12.41
N SER A 86 -1.58 13.35 -11.11
CA SER A 86 -0.41 13.89 -10.41
C SER A 86 0.57 12.79 -10.03
N GLY A 87 1.78 12.82 -10.60
CA GLY A 87 2.85 11.87 -10.28
C GLY A 87 3.30 11.96 -8.82
N ILE A 88 3.31 13.14 -8.23
CA ILE A 88 3.66 13.36 -6.81
C ILE A 88 2.64 12.68 -5.92
N TYR A 89 1.34 12.93 -6.15
CA TYR A 89 0.27 12.33 -5.37
C TYR A 89 0.29 10.80 -5.46
N GLN A 90 0.47 10.27 -6.66
CA GLN A 90 0.60 8.83 -6.90
C GLN A 90 1.79 8.23 -6.15
N SER A 91 2.96 8.88 -6.22
CA SER A 91 4.19 8.41 -5.56
C SER A 91 4.04 8.39 -4.03
N VAL A 92 3.44 9.44 -3.46
CA VAL A 92 3.17 9.54 -2.02
C VAL A 92 2.18 8.46 -1.56
N CYS A 93 1.07 8.26 -2.28
CA CYS A 93 0.11 7.20 -1.95
C CYS A 93 0.74 5.82 -2.01
N ASN A 94 1.54 5.54 -3.05
CA ASN A 94 2.24 4.27 -3.20
C ASN A 94 3.32 4.06 -2.13
N TYR A 95 4.08 5.11 -1.78
CA TYR A 95 5.07 5.06 -0.72
C TYR A 95 4.44 4.62 0.60
N VAL A 96 3.36 5.29 0.99
CA VAL A 96 2.66 5.02 2.24
C VAL A 96 2.00 3.63 2.24
N ALA A 97 1.34 3.25 1.14
CA ALA A 97 0.68 1.95 1.02
C ALA A 97 1.65 0.75 1.04
N ASN A 98 2.85 0.93 0.46
CA ASN A 98 3.85 -0.14 0.35
C ASN A 98 4.97 -0.03 1.39
N MET A 99 4.79 0.75 2.44
CA MET A 99 5.79 0.94 3.49
C MET A 99 6.09 -0.37 4.21
N TYR A 100 5.06 -1.08 4.67
CA TYR A 100 5.18 -2.39 5.28
C TYR A 100 5.26 -3.49 4.22
N ARG A 101 6.07 -4.53 4.52
CA ARG A 101 6.25 -5.70 3.65
C ARG A 101 5.21 -6.78 3.90
N TYR A 102 4.44 -6.66 4.99
CA TYR A 102 3.41 -7.62 5.39
C TYR A 102 3.97 -9.04 5.53
N ASP A 103 5.19 -9.16 6.08
CA ASP A 103 5.79 -10.43 6.42
C ASP A 103 5.05 -11.01 7.64
N TRP A 104 4.74 -12.30 7.60
CA TRP A 104 3.92 -12.94 8.60
C TRP A 104 4.39 -14.36 8.94
N TYR A 105 3.99 -14.83 10.12
CA TYR A 105 4.23 -16.19 10.57
C TYR A 105 3.10 -16.68 11.47
N VAL A 106 3.01 -17.99 11.63
CA VAL A 106 2.02 -18.66 12.48
C VAL A 106 2.74 -19.48 13.54
N ILE A 107 2.25 -19.44 14.76
CA ILE A 107 2.75 -20.25 15.88
C ILE A 107 1.60 -21.08 16.42
N PRO A 108 1.83 -22.39 16.70
CA PRO A 108 0.89 -23.18 17.47
C PRO A 108 1.00 -22.82 18.95
N GLU A 109 -0.12 -22.54 19.61
CA GLU A 109 -0.26 -22.45 21.06
C GLU A 109 -0.85 -23.77 21.55
N VAL A 110 -0.12 -24.51 22.35
CA VAL A 110 -0.54 -25.82 22.88
C VAL A 110 -0.95 -25.66 24.34
N TYR A 111 -2.18 -26.06 24.65
CA TYR A 111 -2.77 -25.93 25.99
C TYR A 111 -2.78 -27.25 26.78
N GLU A 112 -2.73 -28.40 26.11
CA GLU A 112 -2.69 -29.71 26.70
C GLU A 112 -1.38 -30.46 26.33
N GLU A 113 -0.70 -31.04 27.30
CA GLU A 113 0.58 -31.75 27.10
C GLU A 113 0.45 -33.07 26.30
N ASN A 114 -0.75 -33.66 26.26
CA ASN A 114 -0.98 -34.98 25.67
C ASN A 114 -1.42 -34.96 24.19
N VAL A 115 -1.18 -33.86 23.46
CA VAL A 115 -1.54 -33.79 22.05
C VAL A 115 -0.44 -34.45 21.20
N LYS A 116 -0.85 -35.34 20.29
CA LYS A 116 0.09 -35.98 19.35
C LYS A 116 0.69 -34.92 18.41
N GLU A 117 2.01 -34.85 18.38
CA GLU A 117 2.75 -33.89 17.53
C GLU A 117 2.37 -33.96 16.05
N GLU A 118 2.17 -35.19 15.51
CA GLU A 118 1.77 -35.40 14.12
C GLU A 118 0.44 -34.70 13.76
N LYS A 119 -0.50 -34.61 14.72
CA LYS A 119 -1.77 -33.92 14.49
C LYS A 119 -1.57 -32.40 14.42
N ILE A 120 -0.76 -31.85 15.32
CA ILE A 120 -0.45 -30.42 15.33
C ILE A 120 0.26 -30.06 14.02
N ILE A 121 1.28 -30.80 13.61
CA ILE A 121 2.04 -30.59 12.37
C ILE A 121 1.11 -30.70 11.16
N GLY A 122 0.24 -31.74 11.12
CA GLY A 122 -0.67 -31.92 10.00
C GLY A 122 -1.71 -30.81 9.85
N GLU A 123 -2.22 -30.24 10.95
CA GLU A 123 -3.13 -29.10 10.92
C GLU A 123 -2.39 -27.79 10.64
N PHE A 124 -1.22 -27.60 11.22
CA PHE A 124 -0.35 -26.46 10.97
C PHE A 124 -0.04 -26.30 9.48
N ASN A 125 0.37 -27.38 8.82
CA ASN A 125 0.64 -27.36 7.39
C ASN A 125 -0.60 -26.98 6.55
N LYS A 126 -1.80 -27.42 6.96
CA LYS A 126 -3.06 -27.03 6.29
C LYS A 126 -3.34 -25.55 6.46
N VAL A 127 -3.16 -25.00 7.66
CA VAL A 127 -3.31 -23.58 7.94
C VAL A 127 -2.31 -22.76 7.14
N LEU A 128 -1.02 -23.15 7.12
CA LEU A 128 -0.02 -22.46 6.31
C LEU A 128 -0.36 -22.47 4.83
N ASN A 129 -0.73 -23.63 4.27
CA ASN A 129 -1.12 -23.73 2.86
C ASN A 129 -2.35 -22.86 2.53
N TYR A 130 -3.33 -22.80 3.44
CA TYR A 130 -4.50 -21.94 3.28
C TYR A 130 -4.12 -20.46 3.23
N LEU A 131 -3.25 -20.02 4.14
CA LEU A 131 -2.79 -18.64 4.22
C LEU A 131 -1.89 -18.26 3.03
N ASP A 132 -0.97 -19.14 2.63
CA ASP A 132 -0.12 -18.91 1.45
C ASP A 132 -0.96 -18.77 0.16
N ASN A 133 -1.96 -19.62 -0.01
CA ASN A 133 -2.89 -19.54 -1.15
C ASN A 133 -3.80 -18.30 -1.11
N SER A 134 -3.90 -17.65 0.03
CA SER A 134 -4.65 -16.40 0.19
C SER A 134 -3.87 -15.16 -0.26
N TYR A 135 -2.59 -15.30 -0.63
CA TYR A 135 -1.72 -14.22 -1.12
C TYR A 135 -1.73 -12.97 -0.22
N ILE A 136 -1.59 -13.17 1.09
CA ILE A 136 -1.80 -12.15 2.13
C ILE A 136 -1.03 -10.87 1.84
N LYS A 137 0.28 -10.95 1.48
CA LYS A 137 1.12 -9.78 1.20
C LYS A 137 0.51 -8.90 0.09
N LYS A 138 0.05 -9.51 -0.99
CA LYS A 138 -0.59 -8.79 -2.10
C LYS A 138 -1.92 -8.18 -1.68
N VAL A 139 -2.74 -8.95 -0.99
CA VAL A 139 -4.07 -8.49 -0.52
C VAL A 139 -3.92 -7.30 0.43
N CYS A 140 -3.00 -7.36 1.39
CA CYS A 140 -2.73 -6.25 2.31
C CYS A 140 -2.23 -5.00 1.57
N GLY A 141 -1.31 -5.14 0.60
CA GLY A 141 -0.83 -4.01 -0.19
C GLY A 141 -1.94 -3.35 -1.03
N ASP A 142 -2.77 -4.16 -1.71
CA ASP A 142 -3.92 -3.67 -2.47
C ASP A 142 -4.92 -2.92 -1.58
N ILE A 143 -5.21 -3.46 -0.39
CA ILE A 143 -6.10 -2.84 0.60
C ILE A 143 -5.48 -1.55 1.15
N ALA A 144 -4.20 -1.57 1.51
CA ALA A 144 -3.52 -0.40 2.04
C ALA A 144 -3.58 0.78 1.06
N LEU A 145 -3.36 0.54 -0.24
CA LEU A 145 -3.49 1.57 -1.25
C LEU A 145 -4.92 2.13 -1.33
N LYS A 146 -5.93 1.28 -1.22
CA LYS A 146 -7.34 1.72 -1.19
C LYS A 146 -7.63 2.56 0.04
N VAL A 147 -7.18 2.13 1.22
CA VAL A 147 -7.37 2.87 2.48
C VAL A 147 -6.71 4.24 2.42
N VAL A 148 -5.50 4.36 1.89
CA VAL A 148 -4.82 5.65 1.73
C VAL A 148 -5.57 6.57 0.78
N LYS A 149 -6.05 6.02 -0.33
CA LYS A 149 -6.67 6.75 -1.44
C LYS A 149 -8.12 7.13 -1.19
N ASP A 150 -8.90 6.20 -0.63
CA ASP A 150 -10.35 6.33 -0.49
C ASP A 150 -10.78 6.56 0.98
N GLY A 151 -9.84 6.46 1.94
CA GLY A 151 -10.05 6.66 3.37
C GLY A 151 -10.34 5.36 4.13
N ALA A 152 -11.05 4.41 3.53
CA ALA A 152 -11.32 3.10 4.09
C ALA A 152 -11.46 2.03 2.99
N TYR A 153 -11.42 0.78 3.44
CA TYR A 153 -11.73 -0.39 2.63
C TYR A 153 -12.84 -1.19 3.33
N TYR A 154 -13.88 -1.51 2.59
CA TYR A 154 -14.93 -2.41 3.02
C TYR A 154 -14.86 -3.69 2.20
N GLY A 155 -14.88 -4.83 2.86
CA GLY A 155 -14.78 -6.13 2.22
C GLY A 155 -15.76 -7.15 2.79
N TYR A 156 -16.16 -8.08 1.93
CA TYR A 156 -16.90 -9.27 2.33
C TYR A 156 -16.01 -10.50 2.16
N MET A 157 -15.93 -11.29 3.21
CA MET A 157 -15.07 -12.46 3.27
C MET A 157 -15.78 -13.66 2.65
N VAL A 158 -15.20 -14.22 1.59
CA VAL A 158 -15.64 -15.46 0.97
C VAL A 158 -14.57 -16.51 1.22
N GLU A 159 -14.85 -17.43 2.12
CA GLU A 159 -13.95 -18.52 2.45
C GLU A 159 -14.15 -19.69 1.48
N GLY A 160 -13.07 -20.14 0.87
CA GLY A 160 -13.01 -21.34 0.06
C GLY A 160 -12.15 -22.42 0.73
N SER A 161 -12.23 -23.65 0.26
CA SER A 161 -11.40 -24.76 0.76
C SER A 161 -9.90 -24.55 0.52
N LYS A 162 -9.52 -23.72 -0.45
CA LYS A 162 -8.13 -23.49 -0.87
C LYS A 162 -7.56 -22.15 -0.46
N GLY A 163 -8.35 -21.22 0.06
CA GLY A 163 -7.89 -19.90 0.43
C GLY A 163 -9.02 -18.90 0.63
N LEU A 164 -8.68 -17.69 1.02
CA LEU A 164 -9.57 -16.57 1.28
C LEU A 164 -9.69 -15.67 0.05
N LEU A 165 -10.90 -15.24 -0.25
CA LEU A 165 -11.18 -14.11 -1.13
C LEU A 165 -11.83 -12.99 -0.31
N LEU A 166 -11.26 -11.82 -0.34
CA LEU A 166 -11.91 -10.59 0.11
C LEU A 166 -12.55 -9.91 -1.11
N GLN A 167 -13.88 -9.97 -1.16
CA GLN A 167 -14.64 -9.23 -2.16
C GLN A 167 -14.75 -7.79 -1.72
N GLU A 168 -14.21 -6.88 -2.50
CA GLU A 168 -14.33 -5.44 -2.27
C GLU A 168 -15.79 -5.01 -2.40
N LEU A 169 -16.28 -4.24 -1.44
CA LEU A 169 -17.59 -3.61 -1.48
C LEU A 169 -17.45 -2.15 -1.87
N PRO A 170 -18.39 -1.62 -2.69
CA PRO A 170 -18.38 -0.20 -3.06
C PRO A 170 -18.53 0.68 -1.83
N ILE A 171 -17.47 1.45 -1.54
CA ILE A 171 -17.33 2.24 -0.31
C ILE A 171 -18.46 3.26 -0.12
N ASP A 172 -18.98 3.85 -1.20
CA ASP A 172 -20.06 4.85 -1.14
C ASP A 172 -21.42 4.26 -0.77
N TYR A 173 -21.53 2.93 -0.80
CA TYR A 173 -22.72 2.18 -0.44
C TYR A 173 -22.53 1.34 0.83
N CYS A 174 -21.44 1.59 1.56
CA CYS A 174 -21.14 0.96 2.84
C CYS A 174 -21.10 1.98 3.95
N ARG A 175 -21.59 1.61 5.13
CA ARG A 175 -21.41 2.38 6.36
C ARG A 175 -21.16 1.46 7.54
N SER A 176 -20.43 1.94 8.54
CA SER A 176 -20.18 1.23 9.79
C SER A 176 -20.27 2.24 10.93
N CYS A 177 -21.41 2.29 11.58
CA CYS A 177 -21.70 3.27 12.64
C CYS A 177 -21.56 2.68 14.04
N TYR A 178 -21.47 1.34 14.16
CA TYR A 178 -21.38 0.64 15.44
C TYR A 178 -20.62 -0.67 15.29
N SER A 179 -20.27 -1.27 16.43
CA SER A 179 -19.56 -2.54 16.50
C SER A 179 -20.42 -3.58 17.22
N VAL A 180 -20.34 -4.82 16.78
CA VAL A 180 -20.95 -5.98 17.46
C VAL A 180 -19.81 -6.81 18.06
N GLY A 181 -19.66 -6.74 19.38
CA GLY A 181 -18.45 -7.21 20.03
C GLY A 181 -17.24 -6.37 19.57
N ASN A 182 -16.18 -7.04 19.12
CA ASN A 182 -14.99 -6.39 18.57
C ASN A 182 -15.00 -6.31 17.03
N LEU A 183 -16.17 -6.53 16.39
CA LEU A 183 -16.30 -6.54 14.94
C LEU A 183 -17.07 -5.32 14.46
N PRO A 184 -16.61 -4.63 13.41
CA PRO A 184 -17.38 -3.56 12.81
C PRO A 184 -18.69 -4.11 12.23
N ALA A 185 -19.81 -3.52 12.58
CA ALA A 185 -21.09 -3.80 11.96
C ALA A 185 -21.16 -2.99 10.65
N ILE A 186 -21.21 -3.68 9.52
CA ILE A 186 -21.25 -3.07 8.21
C ILE A 186 -22.64 -3.19 7.62
N GLU A 187 -23.21 -2.05 7.28
CA GLU A 187 -24.46 -1.97 6.54
C GLU A 187 -24.18 -1.63 5.09
N PHE A 188 -24.85 -2.33 4.19
CA PHE A 188 -24.76 -2.13 2.75
C PHE A 188 -26.07 -1.57 2.20
N ASN A 189 -25.95 -0.52 1.37
CA ASN A 189 -27.11 0.11 0.72
C ASN A 189 -27.52 -0.68 -0.52
N MET A 190 -28.66 -1.35 -0.45
CA MET A 190 -29.17 -2.21 -1.51
C MET A 190 -29.61 -1.44 -2.76
N ARG A 191 -29.77 -0.09 -2.69
CA ARG A 191 -29.99 0.77 -3.86
C ARG A 191 -28.85 0.70 -4.88
N TYR A 192 -27.65 0.29 -4.45
CA TYR A 192 -26.50 0.08 -5.33
C TYR A 192 -26.85 -0.69 -6.60
N PHE A 193 -27.59 -1.80 -6.44
CA PHE A 193 -27.95 -2.66 -7.55
C PHE A 193 -28.91 -1.98 -8.53
N ASP A 194 -29.80 -1.12 -8.05
CA ASP A 194 -30.77 -0.40 -8.89
C ASP A 194 -30.12 0.80 -9.61
N GLU A 195 -29.27 1.53 -8.90
CA GLU A 195 -28.63 2.73 -9.41
C GLU A 195 -27.53 2.42 -10.43
N LYS A 196 -26.75 1.37 -10.18
CA LYS A 196 -25.65 0.98 -11.08
C LYS A 196 -26.08 0.12 -12.25
N PHE A 197 -27.13 -0.66 -12.10
CA PHE A 197 -27.58 -1.64 -13.10
C PHE A 197 -29.05 -1.41 -13.47
N SER A 198 -29.31 -0.62 -14.50
CA SER A 198 -30.67 -0.30 -14.97
C SER A 198 -31.39 -1.50 -15.58
N ASP A 199 -30.66 -2.38 -16.31
CA ASP A 199 -31.22 -3.60 -16.90
C ASP A 199 -31.42 -4.68 -15.82
N ILE A 200 -32.64 -5.17 -15.68
CA ILE A 200 -33.05 -6.17 -14.70
C ILE A 200 -32.28 -7.49 -14.90
N ASN A 201 -32.11 -7.95 -16.13
CA ASN A 201 -31.45 -9.22 -16.41
C ASN A 201 -29.95 -9.14 -16.07
N TYR A 202 -29.32 -8.01 -16.38
CA TYR A 202 -27.94 -7.77 -16.06
C TYR A 202 -27.74 -7.63 -14.54
N ARG A 203 -28.63 -6.89 -13.86
CA ARG A 203 -28.66 -6.76 -12.39
C ARG A 203 -28.72 -8.11 -11.68
N LEU A 204 -29.61 -9.00 -12.13
CA LEU A 204 -29.74 -10.33 -11.57
C LEU A 204 -28.49 -11.20 -11.79
N ARG A 205 -27.78 -11.02 -12.92
CA ARG A 205 -26.50 -11.69 -13.16
C ARG A 205 -25.43 -11.18 -12.20
N VAL A 206 -25.34 -9.87 -12.01
CA VAL A 206 -24.39 -9.25 -11.08
C VAL A 206 -24.69 -9.68 -9.65
N LEU A 207 -25.97 -9.64 -9.24
CA LEU A 207 -26.39 -10.06 -7.91
C LEU A 207 -26.02 -11.52 -7.60
N LYS A 208 -25.97 -12.40 -8.62
CA LYS A 208 -25.49 -13.78 -8.46
C LYS A 208 -23.99 -13.89 -8.18
N LEU A 209 -23.20 -12.87 -8.51
CA LEU A 209 -21.76 -12.83 -8.23
C LEU A 209 -21.48 -12.38 -6.79
N PHE A 210 -22.45 -11.77 -6.15
CA PHE A 210 -22.37 -11.40 -4.74
C PHE A 210 -22.77 -12.59 -3.84
N PRO A 211 -22.28 -12.64 -2.59
CA PRO A 211 -22.66 -13.66 -1.63
C PRO A 211 -24.18 -13.77 -1.41
N PRO A 212 -24.71 -14.93 -0.99
CA PRO A 212 -26.15 -15.17 -0.80
C PRO A 212 -26.83 -14.14 0.09
N GLU A 213 -26.10 -13.61 1.04
CA GLU A 213 -26.58 -12.61 1.99
C GLU A 213 -27.06 -11.33 1.31
N PHE A 214 -26.31 -10.86 0.28
CA PHE A 214 -26.70 -9.69 -0.51
C PHE A 214 -28.00 -9.90 -1.27
N GLN A 215 -28.25 -11.11 -1.72
CA GLN A 215 -29.48 -11.42 -2.42
C GLN A 215 -30.68 -11.45 -1.47
N LYS A 216 -30.48 -12.01 -0.27
CA LYS A 216 -31.49 -11.94 0.80
C LYS A 216 -31.78 -10.47 1.15
N GLY A 217 -30.75 -9.65 1.33
CA GLY A 217 -30.87 -8.22 1.62
C GLY A 217 -31.60 -7.48 0.49
N TYR A 218 -31.23 -7.74 -0.77
CA TYR A 218 -31.88 -7.12 -1.92
C TYR A 218 -33.35 -7.53 -2.08
N LEU A 219 -33.70 -8.80 -1.79
CA LEU A 219 -35.08 -9.28 -1.79
C LEU A 219 -35.90 -8.58 -0.71
N LEU A 220 -35.37 -8.44 0.51
CA LEU A 220 -36.03 -7.72 1.61
C LEU A 220 -36.21 -6.22 1.25
N TYR A 221 -35.22 -5.62 0.60
CA TYR A 221 -35.33 -4.25 0.10
C TYR A 221 -36.48 -4.11 -0.93
N LYS A 222 -36.57 -5.02 -1.91
CA LYS A 222 -37.63 -4.99 -2.91
C LYS A 222 -39.01 -5.28 -2.32
N GLN A 223 -39.09 -6.08 -1.26
CA GLN A 223 -40.32 -6.33 -0.50
C GLN A 223 -40.65 -5.22 0.50
N GLN A 224 -39.86 -4.16 0.57
CA GLN A 224 -40.07 -3.03 1.47
C GLN A 224 -40.07 -3.42 2.96
N LYS A 225 -39.30 -4.44 3.31
CA LYS A 225 -39.22 -4.99 4.69
C LYS A 225 -38.03 -4.48 5.48
N LEU A 226 -37.15 -3.67 4.87
CA LEU A 226 -36.07 -3.05 5.58
C LEU A 226 -36.58 -1.84 6.37
N GLN A 227 -36.06 -1.67 7.57
CA GLN A 227 -36.45 -0.54 8.42
C GLN A 227 -35.90 0.77 7.84
N PRO A 228 -36.68 1.86 7.82
CA PRO A 228 -36.21 3.17 7.39
C PRO A 228 -35.19 3.75 8.38
N ASP A 229 -34.25 4.55 7.87
CA ASP A 229 -33.24 5.23 8.70
C ASP A 229 -33.86 6.33 9.58
N TYR A 230 -34.92 6.99 9.10
CA TYR A 230 -35.60 8.09 9.78
C TYR A 230 -37.11 7.86 9.84
N VAL A 231 -37.69 8.40 10.89
CA VAL A 231 -39.15 8.42 11.04
C VAL A 231 -39.75 9.32 9.96
N GLY A 232 -40.44 8.73 8.99
CA GLY A 232 -41.01 9.44 7.83
C GLY A 232 -40.48 9.02 6.47
N ASP A 233 -39.37 8.32 6.41
CA ASP A 233 -38.91 7.65 5.19
C ASP A 233 -39.75 6.39 4.95
N GLY A 234 -40.26 6.24 3.72
CA GLY A 234 -41.18 5.15 3.41
C GLY A 234 -40.57 3.76 3.56
N TYR A 235 -39.31 3.56 3.15
CA TYR A 235 -38.64 2.24 3.19
C TYR A 235 -37.15 2.39 3.35
N GLY A 236 -36.55 1.56 4.22
CA GLY A 236 -35.11 1.46 4.37
C GLY A 236 -34.43 0.81 3.16
N SER A 237 -33.19 1.16 2.95
CA SER A 237 -32.35 0.59 1.89
C SER A 237 -31.06 -0.05 2.44
N TRP A 238 -30.78 0.16 3.70
CA TRP A 238 -29.59 -0.34 4.37
C TRP A 238 -29.85 -1.73 4.97
N TYR A 239 -28.99 -2.66 4.65
CA TYR A 239 -29.05 -4.03 5.14
C TYR A 239 -27.78 -4.33 5.92
N LEU A 240 -27.95 -4.77 7.18
CA LEU A 240 -26.85 -5.18 8.03
C LEU A 240 -26.32 -6.54 7.55
N LEU A 241 -25.05 -6.54 7.16
CA LEU A 241 -24.32 -7.75 6.80
C LEU A 241 -23.81 -8.46 8.06
N GLU A 242 -23.62 -9.78 7.95
CA GLU A 242 -23.10 -10.59 9.05
C GLU A 242 -21.69 -10.12 9.45
N PRO A 243 -21.49 -9.61 10.68
CA PRO A 243 -20.19 -9.06 11.13
C PRO A 243 -19.04 -10.07 11.07
N ALA A 244 -19.34 -11.37 11.19
CA ALA A 244 -18.34 -12.42 11.08
C ALA A 244 -17.75 -12.56 9.67
N ASN A 245 -18.50 -12.14 8.64
CA ASN A 245 -18.10 -12.26 7.24
C ASN A 245 -17.66 -10.94 6.63
N THR A 246 -17.70 -9.84 7.36
CA THR A 246 -17.37 -8.51 6.86
C THR A 246 -16.12 -7.96 7.52
N VAL A 247 -15.42 -7.08 6.80
CA VAL A 247 -14.23 -6.41 7.30
C VAL A 247 -14.23 -4.95 6.89
N LYS A 248 -13.76 -4.09 7.79
CA LYS A 248 -13.46 -2.70 7.53
C LYS A 248 -12.01 -2.45 7.93
N PHE A 249 -11.26 -1.80 7.03
CA PHE A 249 -9.92 -1.29 7.31
C PHE A 249 -9.91 0.20 7.08
N SER A 250 -9.37 0.97 8.03
CA SER A 250 -9.26 2.42 7.91
C SER A 250 -8.08 2.96 8.72
N LEU A 251 -7.57 4.12 8.34
CA LEU A 251 -6.56 4.84 9.12
C LEU A 251 -7.18 5.74 10.19
N SER A 252 -8.50 5.93 10.16
CA SER A 252 -9.23 6.66 11.17
C SER A 252 -9.40 5.80 12.42
N ASN A 253 -8.88 6.28 13.56
CA ASN A 253 -9.03 5.61 14.86
C ASN A 253 -10.35 5.99 15.57
N ILE A 254 -11.18 6.80 14.93
CA ILE A 254 -12.42 7.29 15.54
C ILE A 254 -13.55 6.35 15.13
N ASP A 255 -14.13 5.64 16.08
CA ASP A 255 -15.37 4.89 15.90
C ASP A 255 -16.45 5.85 15.39
N GLY A 256 -17.00 5.57 14.20
CA GLY A 256 -17.91 6.48 13.52
C GLY A 256 -17.23 7.67 12.83
N GLY A 257 -15.89 7.71 12.77
CA GLY A 257 -15.13 8.72 12.06
C GLY A 257 -15.39 8.69 10.55
N LEU A 258 -15.33 9.87 9.96
CA LEU A 258 -15.45 10.04 8.53
C LEU A 258 -14.24 9.42 7.84
N ASP A 259 -14.48 8.42 7.01
CA ASP A 259 -13.43 7.73 6.24
C ASP A 259 -12.99 8.63 5.06
N ILE A 260 -12.12 9.58 5.34
CA ILE A 260 -11.63 10.61 4.40
C ILE A 260 -10.30 10.16 3.79
N PRO A 261 -10.05 10.39 2.49
CA PRO A 261 -8.75 10.17 1.88
C PRO A 261 -7.63 10.88 2.65
N ARG A 262 -6.56 10.15 2.99
CA ARG A 262 -5.52 10.63 3.91
C ARG A 262 -4.90 11.96 3.49
N PHE A 263 -4.65 12.14 2.20
CA PHE A 263 -3.90 13.28 1.65
C PHE A 263 -4.77 14.32 0.96
N ILE A 264 -6.07 14.31 1.20
CA ILE A 264 -7.00 15.25 0.54
C ILE A 264 -6.63 16.72 0.80
N ASN A 265 -6.19 17.03 2.02
CA ASN A 265 -5.83 18.39 2.42
C ASN A 265 -4.52 18.88 1.78
N ALA A 266 -3.69 17.98 1.23
CA ALA A 266 -2.47 18.34 0.52
C ALA A 266 -2.69 18.63 -0.97
N ILE A 267 -3.83 18.23 -1.53
CA ILE A 267 -4.12 18.41 -2.96
C ILE A 267 -4.09 19.87 -3.40
N PRO A 268 -4.65 20.85 -2.66
CA PRO A 268 -4.55 22.26 -3.03
C PRO A 268 -3.10 22.75 -3.22
N ASN A 269 -2.15 22.22 -2.44
CA ASN A 269 -0.74 22.57 -2.55
C ASN A 269 -0.07 21.99 -3.81
N ILE A 270 -0.57 20.84 -4.31
CA ILE A 270 -0.13 20.31 -5.61
C ILE A 270 -0.51 21.27 -6.73
N ILE A 271 -1.73 21.82 -6.70
CA ILE A 271 -2.19 22.77 -7.70
C ILE A 271 -1.33 24.05 -7.67
N ASP A 272 -0.96 24.51 -6.46
CA ASP A 272 -0.05 25.66 -6.32
C ASP A 272 1.35 25.34 -6.86
N LEU A 273 1.84 24.13 -6.67
CA LEU A 273 3.13 23.68 -7.20
C LEU A 273 3.13 23.63 -8.73
N ASP A 274 2.08 23.07 -9.33
CA ASP A 274 1.93 23.02 -10.78
C ASP A 274 1.89 24.45 -11.37
N ALA A 275 1.15 25.36 -10.72
CA ALA A 275 1.10 26.76 -11.12
C ALA A 275 2.45 27.48 -10.99
N ALA A 276 3.21 27.19 -9.93
CA ALA A 276 4.55 27.74 -9.70
C ALA A 276 5.56 27.23 -10.75
N GLN A 277 5.49 25.94 -11.10
CA GLN A 277 6.33 25.34 -12.14
C GLN A 277 6.00 25.94 -13.53
N ASP A 278 4.74 26.15 -13.85
CA ASP A 278 4.35 26.81 -15.10
C ASP A 278 4.84 28.26 -15.15
N LEU A 279 4.76 28.98 -14.04
CA LEU A 279 5.29 30.33 -13.95
C LEU A 279 6.80 30.37 -14.15
N ASP A 280 7.55 29.46 -13.52
CA ASP A 280 9.00 29.36 -13.68
C ASP A 280 9.38 29.00 -15.12
N ARG A 281 8.68 28.07 -15.75
CA ARG A 281 8.86 27.73 -17.16
C ARG A 281 8.63 28.95 -18.08
N ARG A 282 7.58 29.74 -17.83
CA ARG A 282 7.32 30.98 -18.57
C ARG A 282 8.43 32.02 -18.36
N LYS A 283 8.89 32.18 -17.11
CA LYS A 283 10.04 33.08 -16.81
C LYS A 283 11.32 32.64 -17.54
N GLN A 284 11.59 31.33 -17.57
CA GLN A 284 12.75 30.79 -18.30
C GLN A 284 12.61 31.02 -19.80
N MET A 285 11.41 30.83 -20.39
CA MET A 285 11.14 31.14 -21.79
C MET A 285 11.34 32.64 -22.08
N GLN A 286 10.85 33.52 -21.20
CA GLN A 286 11.04 34.97 -21.35
C GLN A 286 12.54 35.37 -21.29
N LYS A 287 13.35 34.70 -20.44
CA LYS A 287 14.83 34.94 -20.41
C LYS A 287 15.50 34.51 -21.72
N LEU A 288 14.96 33.58 -22.46
CA LEU A 288 15.46 33.13 -23.75
C LEU A 288 15.02 34.03 -24.91
N LEU A 289 13.93 34.79 -24.75
CA LEU A 289 13.47 35.76 -25.73
C LEU A 289 14.41 36.96 -25.71
N LYS A 290 15.30 37.06 -26.71
CA LYS A 290 16.12 38.22 -26.95
C LYS A 290 15.46 39.08 -28.03
N VAL A 291 15.13 40.31 -27.70
CA VAL A 291 14.70 41.30 -28.67
C VAL A 291 15.95 42.08 -29.06
N ILE A 292 16.28 42.07 -30.34
CA ILE A 292 17.37 42.91 -30.89
C ILE A 292 16.74 44.21 -31.31
N VAL A 293 17.18 45.27 -30.68
CA VAL A 293 16.77 46.65 -31.07
C VAL A 293 17.73 47.17 -32.11
N GLN A 294 17.21 47.37 -33.33
CA GLN A 294 17.96 48.01 -34.38
C GLN A 294 17.62 49.52 -34.38
N LYS A 295 18.60 50.32 -34.04
CA LYS A 295 18.44 51.80 -34.06
C LYS A 295 18.83 52.33 -35.42
N LEU A 296 17.94 53.04 -36.04
CA LEU A 296 18.25 53.78 -37.29
C LEU A 296 18.79 55.17 -36.98
N PRO A 297 19.86 55.64 -37.68
CA PRO A 297 20.47 56.93 -37.41
C PRO A 297 19.56 58.07 -37.87
N LEU A 298 19.54 59.14 -37.08
CA LEU A 298 18.94 60.43 -37.39
C LEU A 298 20.02 61.44 -37.79
N ASP A 299 19.71 62.42 -38.67
CA ASP A 299 20.61 63.52 -39.00
C ASP A 299 20.72 64.49 -37.81
N LYS A 300 21.72 65.41 -37.89
CA LYS A 300 21.96 66.43 -36.87
C LYS A 300 20.76 67.32 -36.54
N ASN A 301 19.82 67.42 -37.44
CA ASN A 301 18.59 68.16 -37.27
C ASN A 301 17.42 67.32 -36.70
N GLY A 302 17.63 66.02 -36.43
CA GLY A 302 16.58 65.11 -35.97
C GLY A 302 15.69 64.56 -37.07
N GLU A 303 16.06 64.76 -38.35
CA GLU A 303 15.33 64.22 -39.47
C GLU A 303 15.78 62.79 -39.82
N LEU A 304 14.93 61.99 -40.39
CA LEU A 304 15.21 60.64 -40.83
C LEU A 304 16.20 60.65 -41.99
N ILE A 305 17.33 59.95 -41.87
CA ILE A 305 18.36 59.79 -42.91
C ILE A 305 17.85 58.83 -44.02
N PHE A 306 17.00 57.88 -43.66
CA PHE A 306 16.44 56.90 -44.56
C PHE A 306 14.96 57.21 -44.82
N ASP A 307 14.51 56.99 -46.03
CA ASP A 307 13.09 57.05 -46.36
C ASP A 307 12.37 55.90 -45.64
N VAL A 308 11.05 56.07 -45.44
CA VAL A 308 10.21 55.07 -44.70
C VAL A 308 10.27 53.70 -45.37
N ASP A 309 10.29 53.67 -46.71
CA ASP A 309 10.40 52.44 -47.48
C ASP A 309 11.75 51.75 -47.34
N GLU A 310 12.83 52.51 -47.33
CA GLU A 310 14.21 51.98 -47.06
C GLU A 310 14.33 51.43 -45.65
N ALA A 311 13.75 52.11 -44.66
CA ALA A 311 13.73 51.65 -43.27
C ALA A 311 12.96 50.34 -43.13
N ALA A 312 11.84 50.18 -43.88
CA ALA A 312 11.07 48.93 -43.91
C ALA A 312 11.87 47.78 -44.56
N ASP A 313 12.61 48.06 -45.63
CA ASP A 313 13.47 47.06 -46.27
C ASP A 313 14.62 46.61 -45.39
N ILE A 314 15.27 47.56 -44.68
CA ILE A 314 16.32 47.24 -43.67
C ILE A 314 15.75 46.37 -42.56
N HIS A 315 14.56 46.70 -42.05
CA HIS A 315 13.85 45.89 -41.06
C HIS A 315 13.57 44.49 -41.57
N ASN A 316 12.94 44.37 -42.75
CA ASN A 316 12.60 43.07 -43.32
C ASN A 316 13.82 42.18 -43.57
N ASN A 317 14.92 42.77 -44.06
CA ASN A 317 16.20 42.06 -44.24
C ASN A 317 16.78 41.59 -42.91
N ALA A 318 16.76 42.44 -41.87
CA ALA A 318 17.23 42.07 -40.52
C ALA A 318 16.36 40.92 -39.93
N VAL A 319 15.03 41.00 -40.07
CA VAL A 319 14.11 39.95 -39.63
C VAL A 319 14.35 38.65 -40.37
N GLN A 320 14.57 38.67 -41.69
CA GLN A 320 14.85 37.47 -42.48
C GLN A 320 16.19 36.83 -42.09
N MET A 321 17.22 37.60 -41.85
CA MET A 321 18.52 37.09 -41.43
C MET A 321 18.48 36.47 -40.04
N LEU A 322 17.76 37.07 -39.09
CA LEU A 322 17.69 36.64 -37.71
C LEU A 322 16.73 35.51 -37.50
N ARG A 323 15.58 35.48 -38.21
CA ARG A 323 14.67 34.31 -38.15
C ARG A 323 15.29 33.01 -38.61
N ARG A 324 16.24 33.07 -39.56
CA ARG A 324 17.00 31.91 -40.01
C ARG A 324 18.03 31.41 -38.99
N ALA A 325 18.49 32.28 -38.09
CA ALA A 325 19.57 31.95 -37.18
C ALA A 325 19.08 31.50 -35.80
N VAL A 326 18.11 32.13 -35.13
CA VAL A 326 17.84 31.93 -33.69
C VAL A 326 16.38 32.13 -33.25
N GLY A 327 15.43 32.47 -34.09
CA GLY A 327 14.05 32.78 -33.65
C GLY A 327 13.96 34.02 -32.75
N VAL A 328 14.72 35.05 -33.04
CA VAL A 328 14.79 36.31 -32.28
C VAL A 328 13.89 37.35 -32.99
N ASP A 329 13.08 38.06 -32.21
CA ASP A 329 12.30 39.21 -32.76
C ASP A 329 13.17 40.45 -32.84
N VAL A 330 12.95 41.22 -33.92
CA VAL A 330 13.68 42.47 -34.18
C VAL A 330 12.71 43.65 -34.08
N LEU A 331 13.02 44.59 -33.22
CA LEU A 331 12.36 45.87 -33.11
C LEU A 331 13.23 46.96 -33.76
N THR A 332 12.74 47.56 -34.86
CA THR A 332 13.40 48.71 -35.49
C THR A 332 12.76 50.00 -35.02
N THR A 333 13.52 50.92 -34.51
CA THR A 333 13.05 52.19 -33.94
C THR A 333 14.01 53.32 -34.26
N PHE A 334 13.50 54.56 -34.35
CA PHE A 334 14.29 55.80 -34.52
C PHE A 334 14.66 56.45 -33.18
N THR A 335 14.00 56.01 -32.08
CA THR A 335 14.28 56.53 -30.74
C THR A 335 15.05 55.54 -29.88
N ASP A 336 15.69 56.04 -28.83
CA ASP A 336 16.31 55.19 -27.84
C ASP A 336 15.24 54.39 -27.12
N VAL A 337 15.38 53.07 -27.15
CA VAL A 337 14.53 52.15 -26.38
C VAL A 337 15.30 51.73 -25.15
N GLU A 338 14.91 52.25 -24.01
CA GLU A 338 15.38 51.71 -22.74
C GLU A 338 14.61 50.41 -22.44
N SER A 339 15.32 49.33 -22.32
CA SER A 339 14.73 48.11 -21.80
C SER A 339 14.54 48.28 -20.30
N ILE A 340 13.34 48.62 -19.87
CA ILE A 340 12.98 48.53 -18.46
C ILE A 340 12.79 47.04 -18.18
N ASN A 341 13.83 46.42 -17.64
CA ASN A 341 13.68 45.09 -17.04
C ASN A 341 12.80 45.25 -15.83
N LEU A 342 11.52 44.89 -15.94
CA LEU A 342 10.60 44.77 -14.83
C LEU A 342 10.98 43.60 -13.87
N SER A 343 12.00 42.83 -14.22
CA SER A 343 12.61 41.87 -13.32
C SER A 343 13.71 42.58 -12.56
N ASP A 344 13.45 42.93 -11.29
CA ASP A 344 14.45 43.39 -10.33
C ASP A 344 15.70 42.53 -10.43
N SER A 345 16.84 43.19 -10.49
CA SER A 345 18.18 42.59 -10.55
C SER A 345 18.58 41.83 -9.26
N SER A 346 17.67 41.65 -8.31
CA SER A 346 17.84 40.86 -7.10
C SER A 346 17.42 39.38 -7.28
N THR A 347 17.62 38.82 -8.47
CA THR A 347 17.14 37.50 -8.88
C THR A 347 18.03 36.33 -8.47
N ALA A 348 18.48 36.31 -7.24
CA ALA A 348 18.87 35.07 -6.57
C ALA A 348 17.64 34.23 -6.13
N THR A 349 16.42 34.79 -6.27
CA THR A 349 15.20 34.30 -5.58
C THR A 349 14.30 33.36 -6.37
N THR A 350 14.51 33.09 -7.66
CA THR A 350 13.56 32.28 -8.44
C THR A 350 13.65 30.77 -8.16
N THR A 351 14.83 30.26 -7.91
CA THR A 351 15.05 28.87 -7.47
C THR A 351 14.57 28.67 -6.03
N ASP A 352 14.81 29.66 -5.17
CA ASP A 352 14.37 29.61 -3.76
C ASP A 352 12.84 29.62 -3.63
N ASP A 353 12.12 30.33 -4.50
CA ASP A 353 10.65 30.41 -4.42
C ASP A 353 9.99 29.11 -4.85
N LEU A 354 10.47 28.47 -5.91
CA LEU A 354 9.99 27.14 -6.33
C LEU A 354 10.29 26.09 -5.25
N GLU A 355 11.50 26.13 -4.69
CA GLU A 355 11.90 25.22 -3.59
C GLU A 355 11.05 25.41 -2.34
N LYS A 356 10.64 26.64 -2.00
CA LYS A 356 9.71 26.91 -0.88
C LYS A 356 8.34 26.32 -1.14
N VAL A 357 7.80 26.48 -2.35
CA VAL A 357 6.49 25.90 -2.71
C VAL A 357 6.56 24.37 -2.71
N GLU A 358 7.62 23.79 -3.27
CA GLU A 358 7.87 22.36 -3.22
C GLU A 358 7.95 21.84 -1.78
N ARG A 359 8.73 22.50 -0.93
CA ARG A 359 8.83 22.16 0.51
C ARG A 359 7.49 22.27 1.22
N SER A 360 6.70 23.32 0.92
CA SER A 360 5.35 23.48 1.47
C SER A 360 4.43 22.34 1.06
N THR A 361 4.52 21.87 -0.20
CA THR A 361 3.75 20.74 -0.70
C THR A 361 4.09 19.45 0.04
N TYR A 362 5.38 19.10 0.18
CA TYR A 362 5.77 17.90 0.93
C TYR A 362 5.44 17.99 2.43
N ASN A 363 5.56 19.18 3.03
CA ASN A 363 5.12 19.41 4.41
C ASN A 363 3.62 19.17 4.59
N ALA A 364 2.80 19.53 3.60
CA ALA A 364 1.35 19.26 3.62
C ALA A 364 1.02 17.77 3.56
N PHE A 365 1.87 16.97 2.90
CA PHE A 365 1.79 15.52 2.96
C PHE A 365 2.29 14.94 4.29
N GLY A 366 3.06 15.70 5.06
CA GLY A 366 3.76 15.23 6.25
C GLY A 366 4.94 14.30 5.94
N ILE A 367 5.48 14.36 4.73
CA ILE A 367 6.54 13.46 4.23
C ILE A 367 7.76 14.32 3.84
N SER A 368 8.96 13.81 4.08
CA SER A 368 10.19 14.51 3.69
C SER A 368 10.36 14.58 2.17
N LYS A 369 10.67 15.77 1.64
CA LYS A 369 10.99 15.94 0.21
C LYS A 369 12.22 15.09 -0.21
N ASN A 370 13.15 14.86 0.69
CA ASN A 370 14.37 14.11 0.43
C ASN A 370 14.13 12.61 0.20
N LEU A 371 12.92 12.13 0.46
CA LEU A 371 12.54 10.74 0.20
C LEU A 371 12.57 10.40 -1.30
N PHE A 372 12.20 11.38 -2.14
CA PHE A 372 12.13 11.22 -3.59
C PHE A 372 13.35 11.80 -4.32
N ASN A 373 14.24 12.48 -3.58
CA ASN A 373 15.51 12.99 -4.05
C ASN A 373 16.66 12.14 -3.47
N THR A 374 17.77 12.01 -4.18
CA THR A 374 18.92 11.14 -3.83
C THR A 374 19.73 11.56 -2.61
N ASP A 375 19.36 12.61 -1.92
CA ASP A 375 20.10 13.13 -0.76
C ASP A 375 19.76 12.36 0.53
N GLY A 376 20.38 11.19 0.69
CA GLY A 376 20.28 10.39 1.91
C GLY A 376 20.96 11.05 3.11
N ASN A 377 20.23 11.16 4.26
CA ASN A 377 20.70 11.84 5.45
C ASN A 377 20.06 11.18 6.68
N MET A 378 20.69 11.22 7.84
CA MET A 378 20.16 10.72 9.13
C MET A 378 18.76 11.31 9.48
N ALA A 379 18.47 12.54 9.00
CA ALA A 379 17.16 13.16 9.16
C ALA A 379 16.07 12.42 8.37
N LEU A 380 16.41 11.81 7.24
CA LEU A 380 15.51 11.03 6.41
C LEU A 380 15.10 9.74 7.13
N GLU A 381 16.03 9.03 7.78
CA GLU A 381 15.72 7.81 8.55
C GLU A 381 14.73 8.09 9.66
N LYS A 382 14.91 9.19 10.41
CA LYS A 382 13.97 9.62 11.43
C LYS A 382 12.59 10.00 10.88
N SER A 383 12.54 10.61 9.69
CA SER A 383 11.29 10.91 9.01
C SER A 383 10.55 9.63 8.63
N ILE A 384 11.24 8.63 8.09
CA ILE A 384 10.66 7.34 7.72
C ILE A 384 10.09 6.62 8.95
N LEU A 385 10.80 6.62 10.08
CA LEU A 385 10.30 6.05 11.34
C LEU A 385 9.00 6.73 11.82
N ASN A 386 8.88 8.04 11.64
CA ASN A 386 7.64 8.75 11.95
C ASN A 386 6.50 8.34 11.01
N ASP A 387 6.81 8.17 9.71
CA ASP A 387 5.84 7.76 8.70
C ASP A 387 5.36 6.32 8.94
N GLU A 388 6.25 5.42 9.41
CA GLU A 388 5.91 4.05 9.83
C GLU A 388 4.85 4.04 10.92
N GLY A 389 5.00 4.91 11.93
CA GLY A 389 4.04 5.07 13.02
C GLY A 389 2.63 5.43 12.54
N ALA A 390 2.54 6.22 11.48
CA ALA A 390 1.27 6.70 10.95
C ALA A 390 0.42 5.61 10.26
N ILE A 391 1.02 4.49 9.84
CA ILE A 391 0.33 3.37 9.16
C ILE A 391 0.29 2.12 10.02
N ARG A 392 1.00 2.09 11.11
CA ARG A 392 1.04 0.96 12.04
C ARG A 392 -0.34 0.48 12.46
N THR A 393 -1.29 1.40 12.61
CA THR A 393 -2.69 1.07 12.94
C THR A 393 -3.31 0.12 11.91
N LEU A 394 -3.03 0.31 10.62
CA LEU A 394 -3.52 -0.57 9.56
C LEU A 394 -2.88 -1.96 9.64
N LEU A 395 -1.57 -2.03 9.91
CA LEU A 395 -0.88 -3.30 10.12
C LEU A 395 -1.49 -4.10 11.29
N LEU A 396 -1.81 -3.42 12.40
CA LEU A 396 -2.46 -4.05 13.54
C LEU A 396 -3.86 -4.57 13.20
N GLN A 397 -4.63 -3.84 12.40
CA GLN A 397 -5.95 -4.30 11.93
C GLN A 397 -5.83 -5.55 11.06
N PHE A 398 -4.84 -5.60 10.16
CA PHE A 398 -4.55 -6.80 9.38
C PHE A 398 -4.14 -7.98 10.28
N ASN A 399 -3.27 -7.75 11.26
CA ASN A 399 -2.86 -8.77 12.20
C ASN A 399 -4.06 -9.37 12.94
N ILE A 400 -4.94 -8.53 13.50
CA ILE A 400 -6.17 -8.96 14.21
C ILE A 400 -7.09 -9.76 13.26
N PHE A 401 -7.26 -9.30 12.04
CA PHE A 401 -8.11 -9.97 11.05
C PHE A 401 -7.59 -11.37 10.71
N PHE A 402 -6.32 -11.50 10.35
CA PHE A 402 -5.74 -12.78 9.98
C PHE A 402 -5.55 -13.72 11.18
N ASP A 403 -5.27 -13.18 12.37
CA ASP A 403 -5.23 -13.99 13.59
C ASP A 403 -6.59 -14.64 13.89
N ARG A 404 -7.68 -13.87 13.80
CA ARG A 404 -9.04 -14.38 13.95
C ARG A 404 -9.38 -15.45 12.90
N LEU A 405 -9.00 -15.22 11.65
CA LEU A 405 -9.18 -16.18 10.57
C LEU A 405 -8.42 -17.48 10.84
N THR A 406 -7.19 -17.37 11.29
CA THR A 406 -6.31 -18.50 11.62
C THR A 406 -6.91 -19.34 12.75
N GLN A 407 -7.39 -18.69 13.81
CA GLN A 407 -8.05 -19.36 14.94
C GLN A 407 -9.32 -20.12 14.51
N LYS A 408 -10.10 -19.58 13.57
CA LYS A 408 -11.30 -20.23 13.03
C LYS A 408 -10.98 -21.55 12.32
N HIS A 409 -9.80 -21.68 11.74
CA HIS A 409 -9.35 -22.89 11.05
C HIS A 409 -8.78 -23.97 11.98
N SER A 410 -8.62 -23.71 13.28
CA SER A 410 -8.21 -24.73 14.25
C SER A 410 -9.36 -25.69 14.53
N LYS A 411 -9.11 -27.01 14.38
CA LYS A 411 -10.14 -28.05 14.63
C LYS A 411 -10.38 -28.33 16.09
N ASN A 412 -9.37 -28.13 16.92
CA ASN A 412 -9.41 -28.43 18.35
C ASN A 412 -8.97 -27.25 19.20
N PRO A 413 -9.70 -26.10 19.16
CA PRO A 413 -9.26 -24.86 19.80
C PRO A 413 -9.13 -24.96 21.33
N LYS A 414 -9.67 -26.01 21.97
CA LYS A 414 -9.51 -26.25 23.40
C LYS A 414 -8.18 -26.91 23.76
N LYS A 415 -7.56 -27.63 22.81
CA LYS A 415 -6.30 -28.36 23.04
C LYS A 415 -5.09 -27.64 22.51
N TYR A 416 -5.21 -27.04 21.36
CA TYR A 416 -4.21 -26.21 20.72
C TYR A 416 -4.91 -25.25 19.75
N ASN A 417 -4.28 -24.10 19.52
CA ASN A 417 -4.74 -23.10 18.60
C ASN A 417 -3.57 -22.62 17.74
N PHE A 418 -3.86 -21.91 16.67
CA PHE A 418 -2.85 -21.27 15.82
C PHE A 418 -3.01 -19.77 15.92
N ARG A 419 -1.90 -19.08 16.17
CA ARG A 419 -1.86 -17.62 16.26
C ARG A 419 -1.07 -17.07 15.09
N PHE A 420 -1.61 -16.05 14.50
CA PHE A 420 -1.03 -15.34 13.37
C PHE A 420 -0.37 -14.04 13.84
N TYR A 421 0.84 -13.80 13.38
CA TYR A 421 1.57 -12.57 13.69
C TYR A 421 2.14 -11.95 12.42
N MET A 422 1.94 -10.64 12.26
CA MET A 422 2.64 -9.84 11.26
C MET A 422 3.88 -9.20 11.87
N LEU A 423 4.98 -9.22 11.13
CA LEU A 423 6.20 -8.49 11.49
C LEU A 423 6.04 -7.02 11.13
N GLU A 424 6.59 -6.15 11.95
CA GLU A 424 6.68 -4.71 11.68
C GLU A 424 7.85 -4.41 10.72
N THR A 425 8.08 -5.28 9.73
CA THR A 425 9.12 -5.11 8.71
C THR A 425 8.66 -4.15 7.63
N THR A 426 9.50 -3.14 7.36
CA THR A 426 9.29 -2.18 6.29
C THR A 426 10.31 -2.39 5.17
N GLN A 427 10.14 -1.70 4.04
CA GLN A 427 11.12 -1.69 2.96
C GLN A 427 12.48 -1.10 3.39
N TYR A 428 12.50 -0.35 4.47
CA TYR A 428 13.69 0.36 4.94
C TYR A 428 14.39 -0.34 6.11
N ASN A 429 13.64 -0.99 7.03
CA ASN A 429 14.18 -1.56 8.27
C ASN A 429 14.38 -3.08 8.25
N TYR A 430 13.89 -3.81 7.21
CA TYR A 430 13.88 -5.29 7.22
C TYR A 430 15.24 -5.93 7.39
N LYS A 431 16.32 -5.29 6.87
CA LYS A 431 17.69 -5.79 7.01
C LYS A 431 18.17 -5.73 8.46
N GLU A 432 17.87 -4.64 9.15
CA GLU A 432 18.20 -4.45 10.56
C GLU A 432 17.42 -5.41 11.45
N ILE A 433 16.10 -5.52 11.22
CA ILE A 433 15.25 -6.47 11.95
C ILE A 433 15.74 -7.92 11.75
N SER A 434 16.08 -8.29 10.51
CA SER A 434 16.63 -9.62 10.23
C SER A 434 17.96 -9.84 10.96
N LYS A 435 18.83 -8.83 11.02
CA LYS A 435 20.09 -8.89 11.77
C LYS A 435 19.84 -9.05 13.28
N MET A 436 18.92 -8.29 13.85
CA MET A 436 18.52 -8.40 15.26
C MET A 436 17.98 -9.80 15.58
N TYR A 437 17.11 -10.35 14.72
CA TYR A 437 16.64 -11.73 14.90
C TYR A 437 17.76 -12.76 14.75
N LYS A 438 18.72 -12.55 13.83
CA LYS A 438 19.89 -13.43 13.70
C LYS A 438 20.74 -13.46 14.98
N GLU A 439 20.91 -12.33 15.64
CA GLU A 439 21.59 -12.25 16.93
C GLU A 439 20.82 -13.02 18.03
N GLN A 440 19.48 -12.94 18.01
CA GLN A 440 18.63 -13.69 18.94
C GLN A 440 18.68 -15.20 18.73
N VAL A 441 18.93 -15.67 17.49
CA VAL A 441 19.14 -17.11 17.23
C VAL A 441 20.34 -17.65 18.01
N GLN A 442 21.39 -16.85 18.26
CA GLN A 442 22.56 -17.26 19.00
C GLN A 442 22.25 -17.59 20.47
N ILE A 443 21.22 -16.97 21.04
CA ILE A 443 20.73 -17.25 22.39
C ILE A 443 19.56 -18.26 22.40
N GLY A 444 19.33 -18.96 21.28
CA GLY A 444 18.35 -20.05 21.19
C GLY A 444 16.95 -19.66 20.77
N TYR A 445 16.73 -18.42 20.30
CA TYR A 445 15.42 -17.98 19.79
C TYR A 445 15.13 -18.54 18.38
N SER A 446 13.96 -18.24 17.83
CA SER A 446 13.47 -18.81 16.57
C SER A 446 14.44 -18.66 15.38
N LYS A 447 14.83 -19.78 14.75
CA LYS A 447 15.67 -19.80 13.55
C LYS A 447 14.93 -19.35 12.28
N MET A 448 13.59 -19.32 12.30
CA MET A 448 12.76 -18.94 11.15
C MET A 448 12.59 -17.42 11.00
N LEU A 449 12.53 -16.69 12.11
CA LEU A 449 12.25 -15.24 12.09
C LEU A 449 13.21 -14.41 11.24
N PRO A 450 14.55 -14.64 11.24
CA PRO A 450 15.46 -13.91 10.36
C PRO A 450 15.13 -14.08 8.88
N GLN A 451 14.75 -15.29 8.47
CA GLN A 451 14.41 -15.61 7.09
C GLN A 451 13.05 -15.02 6.69
N ILE A 452 12.08 -15.04 7.61
CA ILE A 452 10.77 -14.41 7.40
C ILE A 452 10.94 -12.89 7.25
N ALA A 453 11.77 -12.26 8.09
CA ALA A 453 12.08 -10.83 7.97
C ALA A 453 12.79 -10.49 6.65
N LEU A 454 13.50 -11.42 6.02
CA LEU A 454 14.05 -11.28 4.68
C LEU A 454 12.99 -11.46 3.57
N GLY A 455 11.79 -11.92 3.92
CA GLY A 455 10.65 -12.03 3.01
C GLY A 455 10.28 -13.45 2.58
N HIS A 456 11.00 -14.46 3.06
CA HIS A 456 10.65 -15.86 2.80
C HIS A 456 9.37 -16.24 3.53
N SER A 457 8.50 -17.02 2.89
CA SER A 457 7.33 -17.58 3.58
C SER A 457 7.75 -18.70 4.53
N GLN A 458 7.00 -18.84 5.63
CA GLN A 458 7.29 -19.87 6.64
C GLN A 458 7.24 -21.29 6.06
N SER A 459 6.30 -21.55 5.14
CA SER A 459 6.21 -22.83 4.43
C SER A 459 7.42 -23.08 3.53
N ALA A 460 7.89 -22.05 2.82
CA ALA A 460 9.09 -22.17 1.98
C ALA A 460 10.32 -22.51 2.83
N ILE A 461 10.50 -21.86 3.98
CA ILE A 461 11.62 -22.13 4.89
C ILE A 461 11.60 -23.58 5.37
N ILE A 462 10.45 -24.08 5.83
CA ILE A 462 10.30 -25.45 6.31
C ILE A 462 10.55 -26.46 5.18
N ASN A 463 9.94 -26.24 4.03
CA ASN A 463 10.08 -27.16 2.88
C ASN A 463 11.50 -27.17 2.32
N THR A 464 12.17 -26.00 2.25
CA THR A 464 13.56 -25.90 1.82
C THR A 464 14.47 -26.63 2.80
N ALA A 465 14.29 -26.41 4.10
CA ALA A 465 15.09 -27.09 5.12
C ALA A 465 14.92 -28.62 5.07
N PHE A 466 13.69 -29.09 4.88
CA PHE A 466 13.41 -30.52 4.70
C PHE A 466 14.06 -31.06 3.44
N PHE A 467 13.89 -30.40 2.31
CA PHE A 467 14.43 -30.83 1.03
C PHE A 467 15.97 -30.87 1.03
N GLU A 468 16.60 -29.85 1.58
CA GLU A 468 18.06 -29.76 1.66
C GLU A 468 18.68 -30.80 2.61
N ASN A 469 18.07 -31.03 3.78
CA ASN A 469 18.66 -31.89 4.80
C ASN A 469 18.26 -33.36 4.66
N GLU A 470 16.97 -33.64 4.34
CA GLU A 470 16.45 -35.01 4.33
C GLU A 470 16.45 -35.66 2.93
N VAL A 471 16.35 -34.84 1.85
CA VAL A 471 16.30 -35.38 0.49
C VAL A 471 17.65 -35.26 -0.22
N LEU A 472 18.27 -34.07 -0.16
CA LEU A 472 19.56 -33.84 -0.83
C LEU A 472 20.78 -34.14 0.05
N HIS A 473 20.61 -34.32 1.36
CA HIS A 473 21.67 -34.50 2.33
C HIS A 473 22.78 -33.45 2.25
N LEU A 474 22.42 -32.17 1.94
CA LEU A 474 23.39 -31.09 1.76
C LEU A 474 24.20 -30.79 3.03
N SER A 475 23.63 -31.04 4.21
CA SER A 475 24.35 -30.93 5.50
C SER A 475 25.56 -31.86 5.60
N GLU A 476 25.62 -32.93 4.81
CA GLU A 476 26.75 -33.86 4.75
C GLU A 476 27.78 -33.43 3.71
N ILE A 477 27.37 -32.76 2.65
CA ILE A 477 28.20 -32.35 1.52
C ILE A 477 28.75 -30.93 1.73
N MET A 478 27.90 -30.01 2.22
CA MET A 478 28.24 -28.63 2.48
C MET A 478 28.46 -28.39 3.97
N ILE A 479 29.67 -28.66 4.45
CA ILE A 479 30.05 -28.40 5.84
C ILE A 479 30.35 -26.89 5.96
N PRO A 480 29.64 -26.14 6.83
CA PRO A 480 29.95 -24.72 7.06
C PRO A 480 31.39 -24.56 7.51
N PRO A 481 32.14 -23.58 7.00
CA PRO A 481 33.49 -23.33 7.52
C PRO A 481 33.41 -23.05 9.02
N LEU A 482 34.19 -23.79 9.79
CA LEU A 482 34.23 -23.68 11.26
C LEU A 482 34.69 -22.27 11.64
N MET A 483 33.81 -21.50 12.24
CA MET A 483 34.12 -20.14 12.72
C MET A 483 35.03 -20.11 13.97
N SER A 484 35.38 -21.26 14.50
CA SER A 484 36.22 -21.36 15.70
C SER A 484 37.30 -22.42 15.51
N SER A 485 38.54 -22.04 15.73
CA SER A 485 39.73 -22.88 15.69
C SER A 485 39.76 -23.99 16.76
N THR A 486 38.63 -24.33 17.38
CA THR A 486 38.54 -25.23 18.54
C THR A 486 37.71 -26.49 18.30
N MET A 487 37.11 -26.70 17.13
CA MET A 487 36.44 -27.97 16.82
C MET A 487 37.23 -28.72 15.75
N SER A 488 37.75 -29.91 16.11
CA SER A 488 38.39 -30.79 15.13
C SER A 488 37.36 -31.53 14.28
N SER A 489 37.77 -32.00 13.11
CA SER A 489 36.93 -32.84 12.25
C SER A 489 36.44 -34.12 12.97
N GLU A 490 37.15 -34.57 13.98
CA GLU A 490 36.80 -35.73 14.84
C GLU A 490 35.61 -35.42 15.76
N ASP A 491 35.46 -34.16 16.25
CA ASP A 491 34.32 -33.75 17.07
C ASP A 491 33.01 -33.74 16.29
N ILE A 492 33.07 -33.52 14.97
CA ILE A 492 31.91 -33.52 14.06
C ILE A 492 31.47 -34.96 13.77
N LEU A 493 32.43 -35.87 13.56
CA LEU A 493 32.16 -37.29 13.34
C LEU A 493 31.62 -37.97 14.59
N GLY A 494 32.13 -37.62 15.75
CA GLY A 494 31.65 -38.13 17.06
C GLY A 494 30.22 -37.71 17.40
N ARG A 495 29.74 -36.54 16.90
CA ARG A 495 28.33 -36.14 17.03
C ARG A 495 27.37 -36.94 16.15
N LYS A 496 27.82 -37.47 15.02
CA LYS A 496 27.02 -38.37 14.18
C LYS A 496 26.75 -39.72 14.85
N GLU A 497 27.69 -40.23 15.59
CA GLU A 497 27.50 -41.47 16.35
C GLU A 497 26.64 -41.27 17.59
N GLN A 498 26.71 -40.12 18.25
CA GLN A 498 25.85 -39.79 19.40
C GLN A 498 24.37 -39.55 19.07
N ASN A 499 24.04 -39.09 17.87
CA ASN A 499 22.63 -38.93 17.48
C ASN A 499 21.92 -40.26 17.16
N ASN A 500 22.66 -41.34 16.96
CA ASN A 500 22.11 -42.70 16.78
C ASN A 500 21.95 -43.49 18.07
N ILE A 501 22.44 -42.97 19.20
CA ILE A 501 22.26 -43.58 20.52
C ILE A 501 21.28 -42.74 21.31
N SER A 502 20.00 -42.97 21.04
CA SER A 502 18.93 -42.52 21.89
C SER A 502 19.00 -43.21 23.23
N LYS A 503 18.89 -42.43 24.29
CA LYS A 503 18.45 -42.80 25.63
C LYS A 503 19.43 -43.64 26.45
N THR A 504 19.80 -43.01 27.52
CA THR A 504 20.37 -43.51 28.80
C THR A 504 21.88 -43.40 28.93
N GLN A 505 22.30 -42.37 29.55
CA GLN A 505 23.00 -42.34 30.82
C GLN A 505 23.66 -40.99 31.07
N ASN A 506 23.17 -40.31 32.09
CA ASN A 506 23.92 -39.28 32.79
C ASN A 506 25.23 -39.87 33.29
N THR A 507 26.34 -39.40 32.79
CA THR A 507 27.60 -39.44 33.51
C THR A 507 28.37 -38.16 33.28
N SER A 508 28.50 -37.46 34.35
CA SER A 508 29.35 -36.36 34.69
C SER A 508 30.78 -36.43 34.14
N GLU A 509 31.35 -35.24 33.99
CA GLU A 509 32.75 -34.90 33.78
C GLU A 509 33.22 -34.69 32.33
N THR A 510 32.79 -33.60 31.75
CA THR A 510 33.61 -32.91 30.76
C THR A 510 34.37 -31.78 31.44
N LYS A 511 35.65 -31.99 31.67
CA LYS A 511 36.57 -30.91 32.05
C LYS A 511 36.61 -29.86 30.92
N SER A 512 35.90 -28.78 31.13
CA SER A 512 35.99 -27.58 30.31
C SER A 512 37.31 -26.87 30.65
N GLY A 513 38.26 -26.90 29.73
CA GLY A 513 39.53 -26.18 29.89
C GLY A 513 40.53 -26.54 28.79
N ARG A 514 41.28 -25.56 28.33
CA ARG A 514 42.38 -25.71 27.38
C ARG A 514 43.35 -26.76 27.94
N PRO A 515 43.75 -27.80 27.16
CA PRO A 515 44.71 -28.78 27.63
C PRO A 515 45.99 -28.10 28.11
N LYS A 516 46.46 -28.51 29.30
CA LYS A 516 47.72 -27.99 29.86
C LYS A 516 48.85 -28.42 28.94
N LYS A 517 49.62 -27.44 28.46
CA LYS A 517 50.86 -27.71 27.72
C LYS A 517 51.86 -28.38 28.67
N GLU A 518 52.56 -29.41 28.20
CA GLU A 518 53.67 -30.02 28.91
C GLU A 518 54.82 -29.04 29.09
N GLU A 519 55.63 -29.19 30.15
CA GLU A 519 56.64 -28.21 30.55
C GLU A 519 57.63 -27.83 29.43
N GLY A 520 57.88 -28.70 28.46
CA GLY A 520 58.76 -28.44 27.33
C GLY A 520 58.15 -27.56 26.20
N GLN A 521 56.86 -27.21 26.29
CA GLN A 521 56.14 -26.43 25.28
C GLN A 521 55.73 -25.03 25.76
N LEU A 522 56.20 -24.61 26.93
CA LEU A 522 55.91 -23.31 27.51
C LEU A 522 56.89 -22.26 26.98
N SER A 523 56.38 -21.10 26.59
CA SER A 523 57.23 -19.96 26.19
C SER A 523 57.97 -19.40 27.40
N GLU A 524 59.21 -18.88 27.22
CA GLU A 524 60.05 -18.32 28.29
C GLU A 524 59.32 -17.27 29.17
N LYS A 525 58.41 -16.48 28.59
CA LYS A 525 57.58 -15.53 29.34
C LYS A 525 56.60 -16.22 30.31
N THR A 526 56.14 -17.41 30.00
CA THR A 526 55.22 -18.17 30.86
C THR A 526 55.95 -18.85 31.99
N ILE A 527 57.21 -19.22 31.78
CA ILE A 527 58.09 -19.78 32.81
C ILE A 527 58.47 -18.70 33.83
N GLN A 528 58.90 -17.52 33.36
CA GLN A 528 59.25 -16.38 34.23
C GLN A 528 58.05 -15.91 35.09
N ASN A 529 56.83 -15.90 34.56
CA ASN A 529 55.66 -15.56 35.36
C ASN A 529 55.28 -16.62 36.41
N LYS A 530 55.64 -17.89 36.21
CA LYS A 530 55.46 -18.93 37.23
C LYS A 530 56.49 -18.86 38.38
N GLU A 531 57.72 -18.46 38.06
CA GLU A 531 58.77 -18.26 39.04
C GLU A 531 58.54 -16.98 39.87
N SER A 532 57.86 -16.01 39.38
CA SER A 532 57.53 -14.77 40.12
C SER A 532 56.29 -14.91 41.02
N MET A 533 55.55 -16.01 40.96
CA MET A 533 54.36 -16.28 41.79
C MET A 533 54.60 -17.34 42.93
N ASN A 534 55.81 -17.91 43.05
CA ASN A 534 56.23 -18.67 44.16
C ASN A 534 57.25 -17.87 45.00
#